data_75653367c4e5fc171ec39d00286a2331
#
_entry.id   75653367c4e5fc171ec39d00286a2331
#
_cell.length_a   1.000
_cell.length_b   1.000
_cell.length_c   1.000
_cell.angle_alpha   90.00
_cell.angle_beta   90.00
_cell.angle_gamma   90.00
#
_symmetry.space_group_name_H-M   'P 1'
#
loop_
_entity.id
_entity.type
_entity.pdbx_description
1 polymer ?
#
loop_
_entity_poly.entity_id
_entity_poly.type
_entity_poly.pdbx_seq_one_letter_code
_entity_poly.pdbx_strand_id
1 'polypeptide(L)'
;YFNQEEDATYQVVDGVQRLSTISLFMDDRHELGAADLEYLKDLDGLKYGQLDQASMRRFRSAQIVVHIIEPQTPDDVKYDIFSRVNTLGSPLSTQEIRHAMSRKRSRQFLLELSELPSFDEATVRNFFRKDPDDPSRWVRDTGRMMNRELALRFCAFLDFDQEVYRQFSSLDAYLAD
;
A
#
# COMPACT_ATOMS: atom_id res chain seq x y z
N TYR A 1 9.70 2.97 -5.06
CA TYR A 1 10.41 3.01 -3.78
C TYR A 1 10.09 1.77 -2.95
N PHE A 2 11.12 1.21 -2.33
CA PHE A 2 11.01 0.07 -1.43
C PHE A 2 11.57 0.45 -0.07
N ASN A 3 10.91 0.00 1.00
CA ASN A 3 11.46 0.04 2.36
C ASN A 3 12.07 -1.32 2.67
N GLN A 4 13.34 -1.37 3.02
CA GLN A 4 14.00 -2.59 3.44
C GLN A 4 13.72 -2.83 4.92
N GLU A 5 13.29 -4.04 5.25
CA GLU A 5 13.06 -4.50 6.61
C GLU A 5 14.36 -5.07 7.21
N GLU A 6 14.40 -5.23 8.54
CA GLU A 6 15.54 -5.81 9.25
C GLU A 6 15.84 -7.27 8.84
N ASP A 7 14.84 -8.00 8.39
CA ASP A 7 14.95 -9.38 7.88
C ASP A 7 15.36 -9.46 6.40
N ALA A 8 15.83 -8.36 5.82
CA ALA A 8 16.20 -8.21 4.42
C ALA A 8 15.03 -8.41 3.42
N THR A 9 13.79 -8.39 3.88
CA THR A 9 12.61 -8.32 3.00
C THR A 9 12.36 -6.89 2.56
N TYR A 10 11.57 -6.71 1.50
CA TYR A 10 11.26 -5.39 0.96
C TYR A 10 9.75 -5.16 0.96
N GLN A 11 9.34 -4.02 1.48
CA GLN A 11 7.98 -3.54 1.38
C GLN A 11 7.91 -2.48 0.27
N VAL A 12 6.95 -2.63 -0.65
CA VAL A 12 6.74 -1.62 -1.69
C VAL A 12 6.01 -0.42 -1.09
N VAL A 13 6.65 0.74 -1.13
CA VAL A 13 6.08 2.02 -0.68
C VAL A 13 5.34 2.71 -1.81
N ASP A 14 5.97 2.78 -2.98
CA ASP A 14 5.38 3.32 -4.21
C ASP A 14 5.73 2.44 -5.39
N GLY A 15 4.82 2.40 -6.36
CA GLY A 15 4.99 1.63 -7.58
C GLY A 15 4.28 0.27 -7.59
N VAL A 16 3.44 -0.05 -6.58
CA VAL A 16 2.65 -1.29 -6.53
C VAL A 16 1.86 -1.49 -7.82
N GLN A 17 1.13 -0.47 -8.28
CA GLN A 17 0.33 -0.56 -9.50
C GLN A 17 1.19 -0.85 -10.73
N ARG A 18 2.32 -0.15 -10.89
CA ARG A 18 3.26 -0.36 -12.00
C ARG A 18 3.83 -1.79 -12.00
N LEU A 19 4.28 -2.26 -10.83
CA LEU A 19 4.81 -3.62 -10.69
C LEU A 19 3.74 -4.69 -10.93
N SER A 20 2.54 -4.48 -10.38
CA SER A 20 1.41 -5.41 -10.58
C SER A 20 0.99 -5.48 -12.04
N THR A 21 0.92 -4.34 -12.73
CA THR A 21 0.60 -4.31 -14.17
C THR A 21 1.65 -5.05 -14.99
N ILE A 22 2.95 -4.84 -14.70
CA ILE A 22 4.04 -5.56 -15.37
C ILE A 22 3.93 -7.06 -15.12
N SER A 23 3.70 -7.48 -13.86
CA SER A 23 3.54 -8.89 -13.50
C SER A 23 2.34 -9.52 -14.21
N LEU A 24 1.17 -8.88 -14.14
CA LEU A 24 -0.04 -9.35 -14.82
C LEU A 24 0.14 -9.45 -16.34
N PHE A 25 0.86 -8.50 -16.92
CA PHE A 25 1.19 -8.55 -18.34
C PHE A 25 2.09 -9.73 -18.67
N MET A 26 3.15 -9.97 -17.89
CA MET A 26 4.05 -11.12 -18.07
C MET A 26 3.34 -12.48 -17.92
N ASP A 27 2.28 -12.52 -17.12
CA ASP A 27 1.44 -13.71 -16.92
C ASP A 27 0.30 -13.85 -17.96
N ASP A 28 0.30 -13.05 -19.03
CA ASP A 28 -0.77 -13.00 -20.04
C ASP A 28 -2.18 -12.68 -19.49
N ARG A 29 -2.24 -12.01 -18.32
CA ARG A 29 -3.47 -11.63 -17.65
C ARG A 29 -3.86 -10.17 -17.86
N HIS A 30 -3.03 -9.42 -18.58
CA HIS A 30 -3.24 -8.02 -18.93
C HIS A 30 -2.90 -7.79 -20.39
N GLU A 31 -3.64 -6.90 -21.05
CA GLU A 31 -3.41 -6.50 -22.45
C GLU A 31 -2.80 -5.11 -22.50
N LEU A 32 -1.99 -4.84 -23.52
CA LEU A 32 -1.43 -3.51 -23.73
C LEU A 32 -2.52 -2.55 -24.21
N GLY A 33 -2.70 -1.43 -23.50
CA GLY A 33 -3.50 -0.31 -23.96
C GLY A 33 -2.60 0.69 -24.71
N ALA A 34 -2.39 0.49 -25.98
CA ALA A 34 -1.48 1.29 -26.80
C ALA A 34 -2.22 2.18 -27.83
N ALA A 35 -3.55 2.17 -27.84
CA ALA A 35 -4.37 2.92 -28.80
C ALA A 35 -4.04 4.42 -28.85
N ASP A 36 -3.73 5.00 -27.68
CA ASP A 36 -3.41 6.43 -27.53
C ASP A 36 -1.92 6.75 -27.72
N LEU A 37 -1.08 5.72 -27.97
CA LEU A 37 0.35 5.88 -28.16
C LEU A 37 0.69 6.07 -29.64
N GLU A 38 1.49 7.08 -29.93
CA GLU A 38 1.82 7.45 -31.30
C GLU A 38 2.60 6.35 -32.05
N TYR A 39 3.53 5.70 -31.38
CA TYR A 39 4.51 4.78 -32.00
C TYR A 39 4.31 3.30 -31.67
N LEU A 40 3.33 2.92 -30.87
CA LEU A 40 3.12 1.55 -30.40
C LEU A 40 1.72 1.03 -30.68
N LYS A 41 0.99 1.64 -31.62
CA LYS A 41 -0.40 1.28 -31.94
C LYS A 41 -0.56 -0.18 -32.39
N ASP A 42 0.45 -0.72 -33.07
CA ASP A 42 0.45 -2.13 -33.52
C ASP A 42 0.50 -3.14 -32.35
N LEU A 43 0.80 -2.68 -31.14
CA LEU A 43 0.82 -3.52 -29.93
C LEU A 43 -0.48 -3.44 -29.13
N ASP A 44 -1.44 -2.64 -29.57
CA ASP A 44 -2.71 -2.46 -28.84
C ASP A 44 -3.48 -3.78 -28.74
N GLY A 45 -3.98 -4.07 -27.55
CA GLY A 45 -4.71 -5.30 -27.25
C GLY A 45 -3.86 -6.57 -27.16
N LEU A 46 -2.54 -6.49 -27.40
CA LEU A 46 -1.68 -7.68 -27.33
C LEU A 46 -1.33 -8.04 -25.89
N LYS A 47 -1.28 -9.34 -25.62
CA LYS A 47 -0.71 -9.94 -24.41
C LYS A 47 0.79 -10.22 -24.60
N TYR A 48 1.49 -10.46 -23.50
CA TYR A 48 2.93 -10.70 -23.51
C TYR A 48 3.35 -11.84 -24.45
N GLY A 49 2.64 -12.99 -24.40
CA GLY A 49 2.90 -14.14 -25.26
C GLY A 49 2.60 -13.92 -26.74
N GLN A 50 1.90 -12.85 -27.09
CA GLN A 50 1.57 -12.47 -28.48
C GLN A 50 2.58 -11.49 -29.08
N LEU A 51 3.53 -10.98 -28.28
CA LEU A 51 4.57 -10.08 -28.77
C LEU A 51 5.53 -10.81 -29.72
N ASP A 52 5.99 -10.09 -30.71
CA ASP A 52 7.11 -10.57 -31.53
C ASP A 52 8.39 -10.71 -30.71
N GLN A 53 9.35 -11.50 -31.21
CA GLN A 53 10.59 -11.78 -30.49
C GLN A 53 11.44 -10.53 -30.20
N ALA A 54 11.38 -9.51 -31.06
CA ALA A 54 12.14 -8.27 -30.86
C ALA A 54 11.53 -7.44 -29.73
N SER A 55 10.20 -7.29 -29.74
CA SER A 55 9.45 -6.60 -28.67
C SER A 55 9.59 -7.32 -27.32
N MET A 56 9.52 -8.65 -27.33
CA MET A 56 9.72 -9.45 -26.10
C MET A 56 11.15 -9.28 -25.54
N ARG A 57 12.19 -9.31 -26.39
CA ARG A 57 13.57 -9.05 -25.96
C ARG A 57 13.74 -7.66 -25.41
N ARG A 58 13.17 -6.64 -26.08
CA ARG A 58 13.20 -5.25 -25.63
C ARG A 58 12.53 -5.09 -24.27
N PHE A 59 11.38 -5.71 -24.07
CA PHE A 59 10.67 -5.71 -22.79
C PHE A 59 11.51 -6.35 -21.68
N ARG A 60 12.09 -7.54 -21.92
CA ARG A 60 12.95 -8.26 -20.95
C ARG A 60 14.24 -7.52 -20.60
N SER A 61 14.77 -6.73 -21.52
CA SER A 61 15.99 -5.94 -21.31
C SER A 61 15.73 -4.57 -20.69
N ALA A 62 14.45 -4.20 -20.52
CA ALA A 62 14.10 -2.94 -19.86
C ALA A 62 14.55 -2.94 -18.40
N GLN A 63 15.10 -1.82 -17.97
CA GLN A 63 15.58 -1.65 -16.59
C GLN A 63 14.56 -0.84 -15.77
N ILE A 64 14.33 -1.30 -14.56
CA ILE A 64 13.53 -0.57 -13.57
C ILE A 64 14.50 -0.03 -12.52
N VAL A 65 14.55 1.29 -12.37
CA VAL A 65 15.31 1.91 -11.29
C VAL A 65 14.51 1.86 -10.01
N VAL A 66 15.10 1.29 -8.98
CA VAL A 66 14.49 1.14 -7.66
C VAL A 66 15.31 1.95 -6.65
N HIS A 67 14.61 2.78 -5.87
CA HIS A 67 15.19 3.44 -4.71
C HIS A 67 14.84 2.63 -3.47
N ILE A 68 15.85 2.27 -2.70
CA ILE A 68 15.71 1.49 -1.47
C ILE A 68 15.91 2.43 -0.28
N ILE A 69 14.98 2.44 0.65
CA ILE A 69 15.07 3.10 1.93
C ILE A 69 15.60 2.05 2.91
N GLU A 70 16.80 2.28 3.43
CA GLU A 70 17.47 1.33 4.30
C GLU A 70 16.91 1.37 5.73
N PRO A 71 17.01 0.28 6.52
CA PRO A 71 16.46 0.20 7.87
C PRO A 71 16.95 1.31 8.80
N GLN A 72 18.23 1.70 8.67
CA GLN A 72 18.86 2.75 9.48
C GLN A 72 18.49 4.19 9.10
N THR A 73 17.68 4.38 8.03
CA THR A 73 17.19 5.72 7.68
C THR A 73 16.35 6.29 8.82
N PRO A 74 16.58 7.50 9.30
CA PRO A 74 15.77 8.13 10.34
C PRO A 74 14.28 8.19 9.95
N ASP A 75 13.40 8.04 10.94
CA ASP A 75 11.95 7.92 10.68
C ASP A 75 11.34 9.21 10.13
N ASP A 76 11.84 10.38 10.54
CA ASP A 76 11.45 11.68 9.98
C ASP A 76 11.80 11.80 8.48
N VAL A 77 12.96 11.27 8.08
CA VAL A 77 13.38 11.22 6.66
C VAL A 77 12.51 10.24 5.88
N LYS A 78 12.20 9.06 6.45
CA LYS A 78 11.29 8.11 5.83
C LYS A 78 9.91 8.73 5.60
N TYR A 79 9.37 9.41 6.63
CA TYR A 79 8.08 10.09 6.55
C TYR A 79 8.06 11.16 5.44
N ASP A 80 9.10 11.98 5.37
CA ASP A 80 9.24 13.02 4.34
C ASP A 80 9.29 12.41 2.92
N ILE A 81 10.05 11.32 2.73
CA ILE A 81 10.09 10.59 1.46
C ILE A 81 8.70 10.06 1.10
N PHE A 82 8.02 9.38 2.02
CA PHE A 82 6.71 8.75 1.76
C PHE A 82 5.63 9.79 1.44
N SER A 83 5.63 10.91 2.14
CA SER A 83 4.67 11.99 1.90
C SER A 83 4.88 12.68 0.54
N ARG A 84 6.12 12.78 0.07
CA ARG A 84 6.46 13.45 -1.22
C ARG A 84 6.33 12.54 -2.43
N VAL A 85 6.72 11.27 -2.32
CA VAL A 85 6.71 10.33 -3.45
C VAL A 85 5.31 10.08 -3.96
N ASN A 86 4.33 10.19 -3.08
CA ASN A 86 2.95 9.83 -3.39
C ASN A 86 2.08 10.98 -3.93
N THR A 87 2.67 12.03 -4.48
CA THR A 87 1.95 13.22 -4.98
C THR A 87 1.31 13.06 -6.37
N LEU A 88 1.71 12.02 -7.14
CA LEU A 88 1.28 11.79 -8.52
C LEU A 88 0.30 10.61 -8.64
N GLY A 89 -0.75 10.58 -7.83
CA GLY A 89 -1.74 9.50 -7.86
C GLY A 89 -2.79 9.68 -6.77
N SER A 90 -3.34 8.56 -6.27
CA SER A 90 -4.15 8.58 -5.04
C SER A 90 -3.21 8.67 -3.84
N PRO A 91 -3.09 9.81 -3.15
CA PRO A 91 -2.14 9.98 -2.06
C PRO A 91 -2.40 8.97 -0.94
N LEU A 92 -1.33 8.43 -0.31
CA LEU A 92 -1.47 7.53 0.84
C LEU A 92 -2.20 8.25 1.98
N SER A 93 -3.04 7.54 2.69
CA SER A 93 -3.57 8.02 3.95
C SER A 93 -2.45 8.08 5.01
N THR A 94 -2.65 8.86 6.06
CA THR A 94 -1.70 8.92 7.18
C THR A 94 -1.48 7.54 7.80
N GLN A 95 -2.52 6.69 7.83
CA GLN A 95 -2.39 5.32 8.32
C GLN A 95 -1.59 4.41 7.39
N GLU A 96 -1.70 4.58 6.07
CA GLU A 96 -0.87 3.83 5.12
C GLU A 96 0.61 4.21 5.26
N ILE A 97 0.90 5.49 5.52
CA ILE A 97 2.27 5.95 5.81
C ILE A 97 2.76 5.35 7.12
N ARG A 98 2.00 5.46 8.22
CA ARG A 98 2.34 4.84 9.52
C ARG A 98 2.58 3.34 9.39
N HIS A 99 1.71 2.64 8.64
CA HIS A 99 1.86 1.21 8.38
C HIS A 99 3.18 0.90 7.67
N ALA A 100 3.56 1.68 6.65
CA ALA A 100 4.82 1.48 5.92
C ALA A 100 6.06 1.73 6.79
N MET A 101 5.96 2.60 7.80
CA MET A 101 7.05 2.93 8.72
C MET A 101 7.11 2.01 9.95
N SER A 102 5.99 1.39 10.31
CA SER A 102 5.88 0.58 11.52
C SER A 102 6.62 -0.75 11.39
N ARG A 103 7.06 -1.30 12.53
CA ARG A 103 7.66 -2.63 12.60
C ARG A 103 6.65 -3.71 12.23
N LYS A 104 7.12 -4.79 11.64
CA LYS A 104 6.32 -5.95 11.22
C LYS A 104 5.36 -6.45 12.33
N ARG A 105 5.86 -6.52 13.57
CA ARG A 105 5.06 -6.96 14.73
C ARG A 105 3.87 -6.03 15.00
N SER A 106 4.07 -4.72 14.94
CA SER A 106 3.00 -3.72 15.15
C SER A 106 1.96 -3.80 14.03
N ARG A 107 2.42 -3.95 12.79
CA ARG A 107 1.52 -4.14 11.63
C ARG A 107 0.65 -5.38 11.76
N GLN A 108 1.25 -6.49 12.18
CA GLN A 108 0.56 -7.74 12.39
C GLN A 108 -0.45 -7.65 13.53
N PHE A 109 -0.07 -7.03 14.65
CA PHE A 109 -0.95 -6.81 15.79
C PHE A 109 -2.19 -5.99 15.41
N LEU A 110 -2.02 -4.86 14.70
CA LEU A 110 -3.15 -4.03 14.27
C LEU A 110 -4.05 -4.76 13.26
N LEU A 111 -3.47 -5.60 12.39
CA LEU A 111 -4.25 -6.44 11.50
C LEU A 111 -5.12 -7.41 12.29
N GLU A 112 -4.52 -8.20 13.18
CA GLU A 112 -5.24 -9.18 14.01
C GLU A 112 -6.33 -8.52 14.86
N LEU A 113 -6.01 -7.39 15.50
CA LEU A 113 -6.99 -6.64 16.30
C LEU A 113 -8.18 -6.16 15.46
N SER A 114 -7.92 -5.64 14.25
CA SER A 114 -8.96 -5.16 13.34
C SER A 114 -9.80 -6.28 12.67
N GLU A 115 -9.41 -7.53 12.87
CA GLU A 115 -10.12 -8.72 12.35
C GLU A 115 -10.86 -9.51 13.43
N LEU A 116 -10.78 -9.10 14.69
CA LEU A 116 -11.51 -9.74 15.78
C LEU A 116 -13.03 -9.59 15.60
N PRO A 117 -13.82 -10.62 15.93
CA PRO A 117 -15.28 -10.51 15.95
C PRO A 117 -15.79 -9.39 16.85
N SER A 118 -15.15 -9.17 18.00
CA SER A 118 -15.47 -8.07 18.93
C SER A 118 -15.25 -6.69 18.34
N PHE A 119 -14.24 -6.52 17.46
CA PHE A 119 -14.03 -5.30 16.71
C PHE A 119 -15.18 -5.06 15.72
N ASP A 120 -15.62 -6.11 15.01
CA ASP A 120 -16.74 -6.03 14.08
C ASP A 120 -18.05 -5.67 14.78
N GLU A 121 -18.29 -6.23 15.96
CA GLU A 121 -19.46 -5.92 16.80
C GLU A 121 -19.40 -4.47 17.29
N ALA A 122 -18.28 -4.04 17.85
CA ALA A 122 -18.08 -2.69 18.37
C ALA A 122 -18.22 -1.62 17.28
N THR A 123 -17.82 -1.92 16.07
CA THR A 123 -17.95 -1.02 14.91
C THR A 123 -19.23 -1.19 14.12
N VAL A 124 -20.18 -2.01 14.63
CA VAL A 124 -21.47 -2.31 13.96
C VAL A 124 -21.26 -2.76 12.50
N ARG A 125 -20.18 -3.53 12.27
CA ARG A 125 -19.74 -3.99 10.94
C ARG A 125 -19.54 -2.88 9.91
N ASN A 126 -19.19 -1.69 10.34
CA ASN A 126 -19.00 -0.53 9.46
C ASN A 126 -17.84 -0.72 8.46
N PHE A 127 -16.95 -1.69 8.71
CA PHE A 127 -15.85 -2.06 7.81
C PHE A 127 -16.17 -3.26 6.92
N PHE A 128 -17.43 -3.39 6.51
CA PHE A 128 -17.83 -4.37 5.51
C PHE A 128 -18.47 -3.67 4.32
N ARG A 129 -18.24 -4.21 3.14
CA ARG A 129 -18.85 -3.76 1.89
C ARG A 129 -19.34 -4.95 1.06
N LYS A 130 -20.20 -4.67 0.12
CA LYS A 130 -20.59 -5.68 -0.87
C LYS A 130 -19.38 -6.09 -1.70
N ASP A 131 -19.22 -7.40 -1.93
CA ASP A 131 -18.21 -7.91 -2.83
C ASP A 131 -18.51 -7.40 -4.26
N PRO A 132 -17.53 -6.77 -4.95
CA PRO A 132 -17.73 -6.30 -6.33
C PRO A 132 -18.08 -7.43 -7.30
N ASP A 133 -17.54 -8.63 -7.07
CA ASP A 133 -17.72 -9.79 -7.94
C ASP A 133 -18.98 -10.60 -7.57
N ASP A 134 -19.46 -10.51 -6.33
CA ASP A 134 -20.67 -11.16 -5.83
C ASP A 134 -21.42 -10.22 -4.85
N PRO A 135 -22.38 -9.41 -5.35
CA PRO A 135 -23.16 -8.48 -4.51
C PRO A 135 -24.01 -9.13 -3.41
N SER A 136 -24.20 -10.45 -3.42
CA SER A 136 -24.86 -11.17 -2.34
C SER A 136 -23.98 -11.37 -1.12
N ARG A 137 -22.66 -11.29 -1.29
CA ARG A 137 -21.63 -11.50 -0.28
C ARG A 137 -21.16 -10.19 0.33
N TRP A 138 -20.94 -10.21 1.64
CA TRP A 138 -20.25 -9.14 2.35
C TRP A 138 -18.79 -9.52 2.60
N VAL A 139 -17.87 -8.63 2.27
CA VAL A 139 -16.43 -8.79 2.50
C VAL A 139 -15.92 -7.65 3.36
N ARG A 140 -14.86 -7.92 4.10
CA ARG A 140 -14.21 -6.89 4.92
C ARG A 140 -13.60 -5.81 4.02
N ASP A 141 -13.94 -4.56 4.29
CA ASP A 141 -13.34 -3.41 3.64
C ASP A 141 -12.04 -3.03 4.36
N THR A 142 -10.93 -3.33 3.73
CA THR A 142 -9.60 -2.95 4.20
C THR A 142 -9.07 -1.69 3.51
N GLY A 143 -9.93 -1.04 2.72
CA GLY A 143 -9.58 0.13 1.93
C GLY A 143 -8.99 1.25 2.79
N ARG A 144 -7.83 1.77 2.37
CA ARG A 144 -7.12 2.86 3.05
C ARG A 144 -6.74 2.56 4.50
N MET A 145 -6.79 1.30 4.94
CA MET A 145 -6.46 0.83 6.30
C MET A 145 -7.25 1.53 7.44
N MET A 146 -8.45 2.03 7.15
CA MET A 146 -9.28 2.75 8.12
C MET A 146 -9.65 1.91 9.35
N ASN A 147 -9.86 0.60 9.17
CA ASN A 147 -10.08 -0.33 10.26
C ASN A 147 -8.87 -0.42 11.21
N ARG A 148 -7.65 -0.44 10.66
CA ARG A 148 -6.40 -0.46 11.45
C ARG A 148 -6.14 0.87 12.13
N GLU A 149 -6.49 1.98 11.49
CA GLU A 149 -6.41 3.30 12.11
C GLU A 149 -7.32 3.40 13.33
N LEU A 150 -8.55 2.90 13.25
CA LEU A 150 -9.47 2.89 14.40
C LEU A 150 -8.93 1.99 15.52
N ALA A 151 -8.38 0.82 15.18
CA ALA A 151 -7.75 -0.07 16.15
C ALA A 151 -6.55 0.61 16.84
N LEU A 152 -5.70 1.31 16.07
CA LEU A 152 -4.56 2.07 16.60
C LEU A 152 -5.03 3.19 17.56
N ARG A 153 -6.03 3.96 17.17
CA ARG A 153 -6.63 5.00 18.03
C ARG A 153 -7.16 4.41 19.31
N PHE A 154 -7.86 3.29 19.24
CA PHE A 154 -8.33 2.60 20.45
C PHE A 154 -7.18 2.24 21.38
N CYS A 155 -6.09 1.64 20.87
CA CYS A 155 -4.92 1.30 21.67
C CYS A 155 -4.26 2.54 22.28
N ALA A 156 -4.09 3.61 21.50
CA ALA A 156 -3.44 4.83 21.94
C ALA A 156 -4.23 5.58 23.04
N PHE A 157 -5.56 5.43 23.05
CA PHE A 157 -6.43 6.08 24.03
C PHE A 157 -6.87 5.15 25.17
N LEU A 158 -6.44 3.87 25.19
CA LEU A 158 -6.78 2.93 26.26
C LEU A 158 -6.19 3.37 27.61
N ASP A 159 -4.93 3.81 27.61
CA ASP A 159 -4.22 4.36 28.77
C ASP A 159 -3.85 5.83 28.52
N PHE A 160 -4.86 6.65 28.14
CA PHE A 160 -4.65 8.03 27.74
C PHE A 160 -4.13 8.90 28.88
N ASP A 161 -2.97 9.52 28.64
CA ASP A 161 -2.41 10.57 29.52
C ASP A 161 -2.43 11.93 28.78
N GLN A 162 -3.20 12.88 29.34
CA GLN A 162 -3.35 14.21 28.76
C GLN A 162 -2.03 15.00 28.74
N GLU A 163 -1.17 14.84 29.71
CA GLU A 163 0.11 15.56 29.79
C GLU A 163 1.10 15.03 28.73
N VAL A 164 1.06 13.70 28.48
CA VAL A 164 1.82 13.09 27.38
C VAL A 164 1.28 13.57 26.04
N TYR A 165 -0.05 13.53 25.84
CA TYR A 165 -0.66 13.95 24.58
C TYR A 165 -0.36 15.41 24.21
N ARG A 166 -0.30 16.32 25.18
CA ARG A 166 0.03 17.74 24.97
C ARG A 166 1.43 18.00 24.42
N GLN A 167 2.33 17.02 24.51
CA GLN A 167 3.69 17.14 23.96
C GLN A 167 3.72 16.98 22.44
N PHE A 168 2.67 16.44 21.85
CA PHE A 168 2.55 16.23 20.41
C PHE A 168 1.82 17.38 19.72
N SER A 169 2.25 17.72 18.52
CA SER A 169 1.66 18.82 17.73
C SER A 169 0.30 18.47 17.12
N SER A 170 -0.03 17.19 17.04
CA SER A 170 -1.26 16.69 16.43
C SER A 170 -1.58 15.27 16.87
N LEU A 171 -2.81 14.81 16.63
CA LEU A 171 -3.20 13.42 16.81
C LEU A 171 -2.34 12.48 15.95
N ASP A 172 -2.03 12.87 14.71
CA ASP A 172 -1.20 12.06 13.82
C ASP A 172 0.22 11.87 14.34
N ALA A 173 0.80 12.90 14.97
CA ALA A 173 2.10 12.80 15.62
C ALA A 173 2.05 11.87 16.84
N TYR A 174 1.00 11.97 17.67
CA TYR A 174 0.79 11.09 18.82
C TYR A 174 0.60 9.61 18.43
N LEU A 175 -0.10 9.34 17.33
CA LEU A 175 -0.33 7.98 16.84
C LEU A 175 0.87 7.38 16.12
N ALA A 176 1.89 8.17 15.82
CA ALA A 176 3.11 7.71 15.17
C ALA A 176 4.20 7.29 16.17
N ASP A 177 4.11 7.73 17.41
CA ASP A 177 5.01 7.40 18.53
C ASP A 177 4.69 6.03 19.11
#